data_7714b832927fb455ece3f94f14596f8f
#
_entry.id   7714b832927fb455ece3f94f14596f8f
#
_cell.length_a   1.000
_cell.length_b   1.000
_cell.length_c   1.000
_cell.angle_alpha   90.00
_cell.angle_beta   90.00
_cell.angle_gamma   90.00
#
_symmetry.space_group_name_H-M   'P 1'
#
loop_
_entity.id
_entity.type
_entity.pdbx_description
1 polymer ?
#
loop_
_entity_poly.entity_id
_entity_poly.type
_entity_poly.pdbx_seq_one_letter_code
_entity_poly.pdbx_strand_id
1 'polypeptide(L)'
;MTERGLIHLYYGDGKGKTTAAMGLVLRAIHAGKRVVIVQFLKNSATGEIYFLEQLGAKVYRGKCGDKFLSGMTEEEKAVTKKMQTENLQAAVKEDADVLILDEVCAVWQKEMVDRELLQKAVLEKPVKQELVLTGRVPAEWMIGIADYCTEMKCQKHPFRKGIKARKGVEF
;
A
#
# COMPACT_ATOMS: atom_id res chain seq x y z
N MET A 1 29.09 -2.24 9.07
CA MET A 1 27.91 -1.35 9.13
C MET A 1 26.67 -2.25 9.00
N THR A 2 25.78 -2.23 9.98
CA THR A 2 24.51 -2.97 9.88
C THR A 2 23.68 -2.29 8.80
N GLU A 3 23.34 -3.01 7.72
CA GLU A 3 22.45 -2.51 6.67
C GLU A 3 21.11 -2.15 7.32
N ARG A 4 20.77 -0.86 7.30
CA ARG A 4 19.48 -0.35 7.72
C ARG A 4 18.52 -0.43 6.53
N GLY A 5 17.32 -0.95 6.72
CA GLY A 5 16.24 -0.83 5.74
C GLY A 5 15.66 0.58 5.72
N LEU A 6 15.30 1.08 4.55
CA LEU A 6 14.86 2.44 4.29
C LEU A 6 13.33 2.54 4.16
N ILE A 7 12.80 3.75 4.31
CA ILE A 7 11.38 4.07 4.12
C ILE A 7 11.23 4.79 2.79
N HIS A 8 10.43 4.19 1.89
CA HIS A 8 10.08 4.76 0.59
C HIS A 8 8.65 5.30 0.65
N LEU A 9 8.44 6.49 0.14
CA LEU A 9 7.12 7.10 -0.05
C LEU A 9 6.90 7.43 -1.52
N TYR A 10 5.95 6.73 -2.17
CA TYR A 10 5.51 7.03 -3.54
C TYR A 10 4.13 7.66 -3.49
N TYR A 11 4.02 8.94 -3.79
CA TYR A 11 2.78 9.69 -3.60
C TYR A 11 2.42 10.57 -4.81
N GLY A 12 1.29 11.25 -4.73
CA GLY A 12 0.82 12.19 -5.74
C GLY A 12 -0.39 11.70 -6.54
N ASP A 13 -0.86 12.51 -7.44
CA ASP A 13 -2.05 12.29 -8.26
C ASP A 13 -1.77 11.52 -9.57
N GLY A 14 -0.49 11.36 -9.93
CA GLY A 14 -0.04 10.64 -11.13
C GLY A 14 -0.15 9.12 -10.99
N LYS A 15 -0.24 8.46 -12.15
CA LYS A 15 -0.23 6.99 -12.26
C LYS A 15 1.17 6.44 -11.96
N GLY A 16 1.22 5.23 -11.38
CA GLY A 16 2.45 4.44 -11.27
C GLY A 16 2.90 4.15 -9.84
N LYS A 17 2.27 4.71 -8.80
CA LYS A 17 2.65 4.48 -7.39
C LYS A 17 2.65 3.00 -7.00
N THR A 18 1.51 2.34 -7.13
CA THR A 18 1.37 0.89 -6.89
C THR A 18 2.28 0.10 -7.83
N THR A 19 2.35 0.47 -9.12
CA THR A 19 3.20 -0.21 -10.11
C THR A 19 4.68 -0.14 -9.73
N ALA A 20 5.16 1.01 -9.26
CA ALA A 20 6.54 1.15 -8.77
C ALA A 20 6.80 0.28 -7.53
N ALA A 21 5.86 0.28 -6.57
CA ALA A 21 5.95 -0.56 -5.39
C ALA A 21 5.99 -2.06 -5.76
N MET A 22 5.11 -2.51 -6.66
CA MET A 22 5.08 -3.91 -7.12
C MET A 22 6.33 -4.27 -7.94
N GLY A 23 6.91 -3.34 -8.68
CA GLY A 23 8.20 -3.52 -9.34
C GLY A 23 9.35 -3.75 -8.35
N LEU A 24 9.34 -3.07 -7.21
CA LEU A 24 10.29 -3.31 -6.12
C LEU A 24 10.06 -4.69 -5.49
N VAL A 25 8.80 -5.10 -5.31
CA VAL A 25 8.45 -6.45 -4.82
C VAL A 25 9.09 -7.54 -5.70
N LEU A 26 8.96 -7.44 -7.01
CA LEU A 26 9.56 -8.41 -7.95
C LEU A 26 11.10 -8.50 -7.79
N ARG A 27 11.78 -7.36 -7.64
CA ARG A 27 13.22 -7.33 -7.38
C ARG A 27 13.58 -7.98 -6.05
N ALA A 28 12.80 -7.71 -5.00
CA ALA A 28 13.02 -8.25 -3.68
C ALA A 28 12.86 -9.78 -3.65
N ILE A 29 11.78 -10.30 -4.26
CA ILE A 29 11.54 -11.74 -4.38
C ILE A 29 12.67 -12.41 -5.16
N HIS A 30 13.11 -11.84 -6.29
CA HIS A 30 14.24 -12.36 -7.08
C HIS A 30 15.52 -12.44 -6.24
N ALA A 31 15.72 -11.49 -5.34
CA ALA A 31 16.86 -11.47 -4.42
C ALA A 31 16.68 -12.37 -3.18
N GLY A 32 15.64 -13.22 -3.14
CA GLY A 32 15.36 -14.14 -2.05
C GLY A 32 14.80 -13.48 -0.78
N LYS A 33 14.31 -12.24 -0.87
CA LYS A 33 13.73 -11.52 0.27
C LYS A 33 12.27 -11.94 0.52
N ARG A 34 11.89 -12.01 1.78
CA ARG A 34 10.50 -12.26 2.20
C ARG A 34 9.71 -10.96 2.10
N VAL A 35 8.63 -10.99 1.33
CA VAL A 35 7.82 -9.80 1.04
C VAL A 35 6.42 -9.96 1.60
N VAL A 36 5.95 -8.93 2.30
CA VAL A 36 4.59 -8.80 2.78
C VAL A 36 3.96 -7.54 2.17
N ILE A 37 2.73 -7.66 1.70
CA ILE A 37 1.97 -6.58 1.06
C ILE A 37 0.66 -6.39 1.80
N VAL A 38 0.37 -5.17 2.24
CA VAL A 38 -0.96 -4.76 2.67
C VAL A 38 -1.53 -3.84 1.61
N GLN A 39 -2.62 -4.26 0.94
CA GLN A 39 -3.36 -3.40 0.01
C GLN A 39 -4.62 -2.89 0.69
N PHE A 40 -4.54 -1.66 1.17
CA PHE A 40 -5.68 -1.01 1.80
C PHE A 40 -6.78 -0.67 0.78
N LEU A 41 -8.04 -0.77 1.21
CA LEU A 41 -9.24 -0.36 0.47
C LEU A 41 -9.42 -1.05 -0.89
N LYS A 42 -8.73 -2.14 -1.15
CA LYS A 42 -8.82 -2.91 -2.39
C LYS A 42 -9.46 -4.28 -2.14
N ASN A 43 -10.44 -4.63 -2.98
CA ASN A 43 -11.17 -5.89 -2.91
C ASN A 43 -11.13 -6.66 -4.24
N SER A 44 -11.14 -5.93 -5.36
CA SER A 44 -11.06 -6.53 -6.70
C SER A 44 -9.73 -7.23 -6.93
N ALA A 45 -9.77 -8.40 -7.55
CA ALA A 45 -8.58 -9.08 -8.00
C ALA A 45 -7.81 -8.18 -9.00
N THR A 46 -6.56 -7.87 -8.69
CA THR A 46 -5.63 -7.25 -9.62
C THR A 46 -4.66 -8.32 -10.10
N GLY A 47 -4.36 -8.32 -11.40
CA GLY A 47 -3.57 -9.40 -12.01
C GLY A 47 -2.19 -9.58 -11.38
N GLU A 48 -1.56 -8.48 -10.96
CA GLU A 48 -0.24 -8.51 -10.34
C GLU A 48 -0.23 -9.23 -8.98
N ILE A 49 -1.27 -9.06 -8.16
CA ILE A 49 -1.28 -9.62 -6.80
C ILE A 49 -1.32 -11.13 -6.82
N TYR A 50 -2.21 -11.73 -7.62
CA TYR A 50 -2.27 -13.18 -7.78
C TYR A 50 -0.90 -13.77 -8.19
N PHE A 51 -0.23 -13.10 -9.12
CA PHE A 51 1.07 -13.55 -9.59
C PHE A 51 2.16 -13.39 -8.51
N LEU A 52 2.14 -12.30 -7.75
CA LEU A 52 3.08 -12.07 -6.66
C LEU A 52 2.91 -13.07 -5.51
N GLU A 53 1.66 -13.48 -5.21
CA GLU A 53 1.40 -14.56 -4.24
C GLU A 53 1.98 -15.90 -4.71
N GLN A 54 1.86 -16.23 -6.00
CA GLN A 54 2.50 -17.43 -6.56
C GLN A 54 4.03 -17.39 -6.48
N LEU A 55 4.61 -16.19 -6.52
CA LEU A 55 6.05 -15.98 -6.35
C LEU A 55 6.49 -15.94 -4.88
N GLY A 56 5.56 -16.12 -3.92
CA GLY A 56 5.85 -16.23 -2.49
C GLY A 56 5.63 -14.95 -1.69
N ALA A 57 5.08 -13.88 -2.27
CA ALA A 57 4.64 -12.71 -1.49
C ALA A 57 3.43 -13.07 -0.63
N LYS A 58 3.39 -12.61 0.62
CA LYS A 58 2.22 -12.72 1.49
C LYS A 58 1.38 -11.46 1.37
N VAL A 59 0.08 -11.60 1.09
CA VAL A 59 -0.78 -10.47 0.80
C VAL A 59 -1.95 -10.39 1.77
N TYR A 60 -2.14 -9.22 2.36
CA TYR A 60 -3.28 -8.86 3.20
C TYR A 60 -4.10 -7.78 2.50
N ARG A 61 -5.38 -8.05 2.26
CA ARG A 61 -6.27 -7.15 1.55
C ARG A 61 -7.73 -7.42 1.89
N GLY A 62 -8.61 -6.57 1.42
CA GLY A 62 -10.05 -6.71 1.57
C GLY A 62 -10.70 -5.44 2.11
N LYS A 63 -11.98 -5.29 1.85
CA LYS A 63 -12.87 -4.27 2.39
C LYS A 63 -14.30 -4.81 2.34
N CYS A 64 -15.21 -4.17 3.06
CA CYS A 64 -16.63 -4.53 2.99
C CYS A 64 -17.22 -4.19 1.61
N GLY A 65 -17.64 -5.21 0.86
CA GLY A 65 -18.26 -5.05 -0.46
C GLY A 65 -17.38 -4.37 -1.52
N ASP A 66 -17.99 -4.02 -2.65
CA ASP A 66 -17.29 -3.46 -3.81
C ASP A 66 -17.42 -1.93 -3.94
N LYS A 67 -18.22 -1.30 -3.08
CA LYS A 67 -18.44 0.16 -3.11
C LYS A 67 -17.16 0.92 -2.79
N PHE A 68 -17.05 2.14 -3.34
CA PHE A 68 -16.09 3.12 -2.83
C PHE A 68 -16.52 3.62 -1.44
N LEU A 69 -15.58 4.10 -0.63
CA LEU A 69 -15.85 4.61 0.72
C LEU A 69 -16.98 5.65 0.76
N SER A 70 -17.08 6.49 -0.27
CA SER A 70 -18.14 7.51 -0.38
C SER A 70 -19.55 6.93 -0.53
N GLY A 71 -19.68 5.68 -0.95
CA GLY A 71 -20.96 4.97 -1.09
C GLY A 71 -21.23 3.95 0.01
N MET A 72 -20.36 3.83 1.01
CA MET A 72 -20.53 2.91 2.13
C MET A 72 -21.39 3.53 3.23
N THR A 73 -22.20 2.68 3.90
CA THR A 73 -22.87 3.05 5.16
C THR A 73 -21.84 3.16 6.29
N GLU A 74 -22.23 3.71 7.43
CA GLU A 74 -21.34 3.79 8.60
C GLU A 74 -20.98 2.40 9.13
N GLU A 75 -21.90 1.43 9.07
CA GLU A 75 -21.65 0.04 9.43
C GLU A 75 -20.63 -0.61 8.49
N GLU A 76 -20.78 -0.41 7.17
CA GLU A 76 -19.82 -0.90 6.16
C GLU A 76 -18.44 -0.28 6.34
N LYS A 77 -18.37 1.00 6.71
CA LYS A 77 -17.11 1.69 7.05
C LYS A 77 -16.47 1.12 8.32
N ALA A 78 -17.26 0.87 9.36
CA ALA A 78 -16.77 0.29 10.62
C ALA A 78 -16.19 -1.11 10.39
N VAL A 79 -16.88 -1.96 9.62
CA VAL A 79 -16.40 -3.29 9.24
C VAL A 79 -15.12 -3.18 8.42
N THR A 80 -15.07 -2.26 7.44
CA THR A 80 -13.88 -2.02 6.63
C THR A 80 -12.70 -1.56 7.50
N LYS A 81 -12.89 -0.59 8.38
CA LYS A 81 -11.86 -0.12 9.31
C LYS A 81 -11.29 -1.25 10.17
N LYS A 82 -12.17 -2.09 10.73
CA LYS A 82 -11.76 -3.25 11.52
C LYS A 82 -10.89 -4.19 10.68
N MET A 83 -11.33 -4.55 9.48
CA MET A 83 -10.61 -5.43 8.57
C MET A 83 -9.23 -4.86 8.17
N GLN A 84 -9.14 -3.55 7.86
CA GLN A 84 -7.87 -2.90 7.54
C GLN A 84 -6.90 -2.94 8.73
N THR A 85 -7.42 -2.73 9.94
CA THR A 85 -6.63 -2.77 11.18
C THR A 85 -6.11 -4.19 11.44
N GLU A 86 -6.97 -5.20 11.32
CA GLU A 86 -6.60 -6.62 11.48
C GLU A 86 -5.56 -7.06 10.44
N ASN A 87 -5.71 -6.64 9.18
CA ASN A 87 -4.74 -6.90 8.12
C ASN A 87 -3.37 -6.29 8.45
N LEU A 88 -3.33 -5.05 8.92
CA LEU A 88 -2.10 -4.42 9.35
C LEU A 88 -1.47 -5.14 10.53
N GLN A 89 -2.28 -5.50 11.56
CA GLN A 89 -1.81 -6.25 12.73
C GLN A 89 -1.21 -7.60 12.35
N ALA A 90 -1.81 -8.29 11.39
CA ALA A 90 -1.28 -9.55 10.89
C ALA A 90 0.03 -9.35 10.13
N ALA A 91 0.07 -8.36 9.24
CA ALA A 91 1.23 -8.08 8.40
C ALA A 91 2.48 -7.68 9.20
N VAL A 92 2.32 -6.86 10.26
CA VAL A 92 3.47 -6.42 11.08
C VAL A 92 4.04 -7.52 11.98
N LYS A 93 3.32 -8.63 12.18
CA LYS A 93 3.82 -9.81 12.90
C LYS A 93 4.63 -10.75 12.02
N GLU A 94 4.59 -10.54 10.70
CA GLU A 94 5.35 -11.35 9.76
C GLU A 94 6.83 -10.97 9.82
N ASP A 95 7.67 -11.98 9.71
CA ASP A 95 9.11 -11.78 9.56
C ASP A 95 9.42 -11.43 8.09
N ALA A 96 9.20 -10.16 7.74
CA ALA A 96 9.36 -9.63 6.39
C ALA A 96 10.61 -8.77 6.24
N ASP A 97 11.36 -9.02 5.16
CA ASP A 97 12.49 -8.17 4.76
C ASP A 97 12.00 -6.90 4.04
N VAL A 98 10.82 -6.99 3.39
CA VAL A 98 10.16 -5.87 2.71
C VAL A 98 8.68 -5.85 3.05
N LEU A 99 8.18 -4.73 3.55
CA LEU A 99 6.76 -4.48 3.82
C LEU A 99 6.24 -3.39 2.90
N ILE A 100 5.16 -3.67 2.17
CA ILE A 100 4.47 -2.70 1.33
C ILE A 100 3.14 -2.33 1.99
N LEU A 101 2.91 -1.04 2.21
CA LEU A 101 1.64 -0.48 2.66
C LEU A 101 1.02 0.34 1.51
N ASP A 102 0.31 -0.35 0.61
CA ASP A 102 -0.29 0.25 -0.59
C ASP A 102 -1.60 0.97 -0.25
N GLU A 103 -1.79 2.20 -0.74
CA GLU A 103 -2.88 3.14 -0.43
C GLU A 103 -2.94 3.58 1.06
N VAL A 104 -1.83 3.52 1.78
CA VAL A 104 -1.78 3.85 3.21
C VAL A 104 -2.14 5.32 3.49
N CYS A 105 -1.82 6.24 2.58
CA CYS A 105 -2.18 7.65 2.77
C CYS A 105 -3.71 7.84 2.81
N ALA A 106 -4.45 7.07 2.01
CA ALA A 106 -5.91 7.15 1.96
C ALA A 106 -6.57 6.65 3.24
N VAL A 107 -6.11 5.52 3.79
CA VAL A 107 -6.68 4.98 5.05
C VAL A 107 -6.31 5.86 6.24
N TRP A 108 -5.13 6.49 6.23
CA TRP A 108 -4.75 7.47 7.23
C TRP A 108 -5.69 8.67 7.21
N GLN A 109 -5.86 9.32 6.05
CA GLN A 109 -6.69 10.52 5.93
C GLN A 109 -8.16 10.28 6.25
N LYS A 110 -8.68 9.13 5.83
CA LYS A 110 -10.10 8.76 6.00
C LYS A 110 -10.38 8.00 7.30
N GLU A 111 -9.38 7.86 8.15
CA GLU A 111 -9.48 7.14 9.44
C GLU A 111 -9.99 5.70 9.31
N MET A 112 -9.67 5.05 8.17
CA MET A 112 -10.09 3.69 7.86
C MET A 112 -9.13 2.60 8.37
N VAL A 113 -8.27 2.95 9.30
CA VAL A 113 -7.35 2.06 10.04
C VAL A 113 -7.16 2.65 11.44
N ASP A 114 -6.70 1.85 12.38
CA ASP A 114 -6.20 2.36 13.66
C ASP A 114 -4.93 3.19 13.39
N ARG A 115 -5.01 4.50 13.60
CA ARG A 115 -3.93 5.45 13.32
C ARG A 115 -2.73 5.27 14.23
N GLU A 116 -2.95 4.97 15.52
CA GLU A 116 -1.87 4.77 16.48
C GLU A 116 -1.07 3.52 16.10
N LEU A 117 -1.78 2.43 15.79
CA LEU A 117 -1.17 1.20 15.31
C LEU A 117 -0.38 1.43 14.01
N LEU A 118 -0.97 2.14 13.04
CA LEU A 118 -0.30 2.41 11.76
C LEU A 118 0.95 3.26 11.96
N GLN A 119 0.86 4.33 12.74
CA GLN A 119 2.00 5.20 13.01
C GLN A 119 3.12 4.43 13.74
N LYS A 120 2.76 3.63 14.74
CA LYS A 120 3.69 2.77 15.44
C LYS A 120 4.37 1.76 14.50
N ALA A 121 3.59 1.08 13.66
CA ALA A 121 4.10 0.11 12.68
C ALA A 121 5.14 0.72 11.72
N VAL A 122 4.96 1.98 11.36
CA VAL A 122 5.89 2.70 10.47
C VAL A 122 7.13 3.20 11.23
N LEU A 123 6.94 3.85 12.39
CA LEU A 123 8.04 4.45 13.15
C LEU A 123 8.92 3.42 13.85
N GLU A 124 8.34 2.32 14.28
CA GLU A 124 9.03 1.24 15.02
C GLU A 124 9.32 0.02 14.13
N LYS A 125 9.33 0.18 12.80
CA LYS A 125 9.64 -0.94 11.89
C LYS A 125 10.95 -1.62 12.24
N PRO A 126 11.13 -2.92 12.01
CA PRO A 126 12.41 -3.60 12.19
C PRO A 126 13.54 -2.87 11.46
N VAL A 127 14.72 -2.75 12.11
CA VAL A 127 15.84 -1.94 11.59
C VAL A 127 16.24 -2.30 10.17
N LYS A 128 16.22 -3.60 9.82
CA LYS A 128 16.64 -4.10 8.49
C LYS A 128 15.50 -4.17 7.48
N GLN A 129 14.26 -3.95 7.89
CA GLN A 129 13.12 -4.06 7.00
C GLN A 129 13.03 -2.83 6.07
N GLU A 130 12.91 -3.05 4.77
CA GLU A 130 12.47 -2.03 3.81
C GLU A 130 10.98 -1.81 3.96
N LEU A 131 10.54 -0.55 3.99
CA LEU A 131 9.13 -0.18 4.09
C LEU A 131 8.75 0.73 2.92
N VAL A 132 7.67 0.38 2.21
CA VAL A 132 7.17 1.18 1.09
C VAL A 132 5.76 1.65 1.40
N LEU A 133 5.57 2.95 1.36
CA LEU A 133 4.29 3.64 1.56
C LEU A 133 3.81 4.18 0.22
N THR A 134 2.52 3.99 -0.11
CA THR A 134 1.95 4.61 -1.30
C THR A 134 0.65 5.35 -1.01
N GLY A 135 0.31 6.33 -1.84
CA GLY A 135 -0.99 7.01 -1.79
C GLY A 135 -0.98 8.35 -2.49
N ARG A 136 -2.11 9.04 -2.49
CA ARG A 136 -2.21 10.33 -3.20
C ARG A 136 -1.67 11.49 -2.39
N VAL A 137 -2.15 11.64 -1.17
CA VAL A 137 -1.83 12.78 -0.29
C VAL A 137 -1.31 12.21 1.03
N PRO A 138 -0.01 12.21 1.26
CA PRO A 138 0.57 11.73 2.51
C PRO A 138 0.33 12.72 3.65
N ALA A 139 0.36 12.22 4.88
CA ALA A 139 0.46 13.08 6.05
C ALA A 139 1.89 13.67 6.14
N GLU A 140 2.03 14.86 6.73
CA GLU A 140 3.34 15.52 6.88
C GLU A 140 4.38 14.64 7.56
N TRP A 141 3.97 13.88 8.58
CA TRP A 141 4.86 12.97 9.27
C TRP A 141 5.40 11.84 8.37
N MET A 142 4.62 11.37 7.38
CA MET A 142 5.07 10.36 6.42
C MET A 142 6.16 10.92 5.49
N ILE A 143 6.03 12.19 5.09
CA ILE A 143 7.05 12.89 4.32
C ILE A 143 8.32 13.07 5.15
N GLY A 144 8.15 13.47 6.41
CA GLY A 144 9.28 13.76 7.31
C GLY A 144 10.16 12.57 7.66
N ILE A 145 9.61 11.35 7.62
CA ILE A 145 10.35 10.12 7.96
C ILE A 145 10.87 9.35 6.73
N ALA A 146 10.41 9.70 5.54
CA ALA A 146 10.78 8.98 4.32
C ALA A 146 12.25 9.23 3.94
N ASP A 147 13.00 8.15 3.71
CA ASP A 147 14.37 8.21 3.17
C ASP A 147 14.32 8.46 1.64
N TYR A 148 13.35 7.84 0.94
CA TYR A 148 13.00 8.12 -0.47
C TYR A 148 11.61 8.72 -0.55
N CYS A 149 11.50 9.92 -1.06
CA CYS A 149 10.22 10.63 -1.22
C CYS A 149 10.02 11.02 -2.67
N THR A 150 9.15 10.29 -3.39
CA THR A 150 8.94 10.46 -4.84
C THR A 150 7.51 10.89 -5.11
N GLU A 151 7.33 12.07 -5.68
CA GLU A 151 6.04 12.57 -6.12
C GLU A 151 5.77 12.21 -7.59
N MET A 152 4.66 11.54 -7.85
CA MET A 152 4.18 11.25 -9.21
C MET A 152 3.09 12.25 -9.58
N LYS A 153 3.40 13.19 -10.48
CA LYS A 153 2.49 14.25 -10.93
C LYS A 153 1.74 13.86 -12.19
N CYS A 154 0.42 14.07 -12.17
CA CYS A 154 -0.44 13.83 -13.33
C CYS A 154 -0.38 14.98 -14.34
N GLN A 155 0.52 14.93 -15.30
CA GLN A 155 0.57 15.89 -16.40
C GLN A 155 -0.59 15.71 -17.38
N LYS A 156 -0.92 14.44 -17.71
CA LYS A 156 -2.04 14.06 -18.59
C LYS A 156 -2.65 12.76 -18.09
N HIS A 157 -3.96 12.60 -18.24
CA HIS A 157 -4.64 11.35 -17.88
C HIS A 157 -5.66 10.96 -18.95
N PRO A 158 -5.67 9.70 -19.44
CA PRO A 158 -6.60 9.23 -20.47
C PRO A 158 -8.07 9.38 -20.08
N PHE A 159 -8.39 9.27 -18.79
CA PHE A 159 -9.74 9.46 -18.25
C PHE A 159 -10.37 10.79 -18.66
N ARG A 160 -9.59 11.87 -18.75
CA ARG A 160 -10.07 13.19 -19.23
C ARG A 160 -10.52 13.18 -20.69
N LYS A 161 -10.13 12.14 -21.44
CA LYS A 161 -10.54 11.89 -22.82
C LYS A 161 -11.59 10.77 -22.94
N GLY A 162 -12.20 10.35 -21.81
CA GLY A 162 -13.19 9.28 -21.77
C GLY A 162 -12.63 7.86 -21.92
N ILE A 163 -11.31 7.68 -21.90
CA ILE A 163 -10.69 6.35 -21.99
C ILE A 163 -10.77 5.67 -20.62
N LYS A 164 -11.46 4.53 -20.57
CA LYS A 164 -11.63 3.71 -19.36
C LYS A 164 -10.36 2.93 -19.03
N ALA A 165 -10.26 2.48 -17.77
CA ALA A 165 -9.19 1.58 -17.32
C ALA A 165 -9.22 0.26 -18.12
N ARG A 166 -8.04 -0.25 -18.48
CA ARG A 166 -7.85 -1.44 -19.33
C ARG A 166 -7.21 -2.57 -18.52
N LYS A 167 -7.71 -3.79 -18.75
CA LYS A 167 -7.16 -5.00 -18.13
C LYS A 167 -5.69 -5.20 -18.57
N GLY A 168 -4.84 -5.54 -17.61
CA GLY A 168 -3.40 -5.75 -17.84
C GLY A 168 -2.58 -4.45 -17.98
N VAL A 169 -3.22 -3.26 -17.87
CA VAL A 169 -2.53 -1.96 -17.94
C VAL A 169 -2.83 -1.09 -16.72
N GLU A 170 -4.11 -0.89 -16.39
CA GLU A 170 -4.52 -0.15 -15.21
C GLU A 170 -4.99 -1.05 -14.05
N PHE A 171 -5.38 -2.29 -14.34
CA PHE A 171 -5.78 -3.30 -13.34
C PHE A 171 -5.51 -4.73 -13.80
#